data_9884611264da5f8e2c0d5bf55cde3e81
#
_entry.id   9884611264da5f8e2c0d5bf55cde3e81
#
_cell.length_a   1.000
_cell.length_b   1.000
_cell.length_c   1.000
_cell.angle_alpha   90.00
_cell.angle_beta   90.00
_cell.angle_gamma   90.00
#
_symmetry.space_group_name_H-M   'P 1'
#
loop_
_entity.id
_entity.type
_entity.pdbx_description
1 polymer ?
#
loop_
_entity_poly.entity_id
_entity_poly.type
_entity_poly.pdbx_seq_one_letter_code
_entity_poly.pdbx_strand_id
1 'polypeptide(L)'
;MSSHPDCYEVKDGNLILRGIKNTDLAADTATYLTGGVYTKHKKAFHGGRLEVRAKLQGAKGAWPAIWMKPYDEERFRWPTGGEIDIMERLNHDAYAYQTVHSTYTHTLGIKHHPQHGYRAPINPDDYNVYGVEMYPDSVVFFINGVKDFTYPRITTDKEGQFPFDKPYYLLIDMQLGGSWVGKIDPAQVPVEMKVDWVRYYRKK
;
A
#
# COMPACT_ATOMS: atom_id res chain seq x y z
N MET A 1 7.40 -7.20 -8.63
CA MET A 1 7.91 -5.93 -9.19
C MET A 1 9.08 -6.24 -10.11
N SER A 2 9.09 -5.65 -11.29
CA SER A 2 10.15 -5.82 -12.30
C SER A 2 11.15 -4.66 -12.23
N SER A 3 12.39 -4.90 -12.65
CA SER A 3 13.38 -3.83 -12.86
C SER A 3 13.36 -3.26 -14.30
N HIS A 4 12.39 -3.66 -15.12
CA HIS A 4 12.28 -3.20 -16.51
C HIS A 4 12.14 -1.68 -16.58
N PRO A 5 12.94 -0.96 -17.40
CA PRO A 5 12.98 0.50 -17.42
C PRO A 5 11.62 1.14 -17.74
N ASP A 6 10.81 0.53 -18.61
CA ASP A 6 9.49 1.06 -18.97
C ASP A 6 8.48 1.07 -17.83
N CYS A 7 8.77 0.33 -16.71
CA CYS A 7 7.95 0.36 -15.50
C CYS A 7 8.16 1.62 -14.65
N TYR A 8 9.16 2.46 -14.98
CA TYR A 8 9.57 3.61 -14.17
C TYR A 8 9.84 4.84 -15.03
N GLU A 9 9.40 5.98 -14.58
CA GLU A 9 9.77 7.29 -15.15
C GLU A 9 9.76 8.33 -14.04
N VAL A 10 10.69 9.30 -14.12
CA VAL A 10 10.62 10.55 -13.34
C VAL A 10 10.37 11.68 -14.33
N LYS A 11 9.19 12.28 -14.27
CA LYS A 11 8.77 13.31 -15.21
C LYS A 11 7.84 14.32 -14.54
N ASP A 12 8.02 15.60 -14.85
CA ASP A 12 7.21 16.71 -14.37
C ASP A 12 7.03 16.70 -12.85
N GLY A 13 8.10 16.37 -12.10
CA GLY A 13 8.11 16.29 -10.64
C GLY A 13 7.47 15.03 -10.05
N ASN A 14 7.02 14.09 -10.90
CA ASN A 14 6.39 12.85 -10.43
C ASN A 14 7.28 11.63 -10.65
N LEU A 15 7.23 10.69 -9.72
CA LEU A 15 7.60 9.30 -9.97
C LEU A 15 6.38 8.59 -10.59
N ILE A 16 6.55 8.05 -11.78
CA ILE A 16 5.52 7.29 -12.50
C ILE A 16 5.88 5.81 -12.42
N LEU A 17 4.98 5.02 -11.86
CA LEU A 17 5.08 3.57 -11.81
C LEU A 17 4.05 2.97 -12.75
N ARG A 18 4.46 2.02 -13.59
CA ARG A 18 3.60 1.43 -14.61
C ARG A 18 3.40 -0.07 -14.44
N GLY A 19 2.18 -0.49 -14.76
CA GLY A 19 1.89 -1.86 -15.12
C GLY A 19 1.82 -1.95 -16.65
N ILE A 20 2.64 -2.80 -17.26
CA ILE A 20 2.82 -2.93 -18.71
C ILE A 20 2.66 -4.37 -19.17
N LYS A 21 2.32 -4.56 -20.45
CA LYS A 21 2.44 -5.87 -21.09
C LYS A 21 3.91 -6.14 -21.40
N ASN A 22 4.38 -7.33 -21.05
CA ASN A 22 5.72 -7.75 -21.39
C ASN A 22 5.82 -8.06 -22.90
N THR A 23 6.79 -7.46 -23.56
CA THR A 23 7.08 -7.69 -24.98
C THR A 23 8.31 -8.55 -25.22
N ASP A 24 9.07 -8.89 -24.18
CA ASP A 24 10.25 -9.76 -24.22
C ASP A 24 10.13 -10.90 -23.20
N LEU A 25 9.39 -11.94 -23.58
CA LEU A 25 9.19 -13.14 -22.75
C LEU A 25 10.45 -14.02 -22.65
N ALA A 26 11.50 -13.73 -23.42
CA ALA A 26 12.78 -14.43 -23.29
C ALA A 26 13.60 -13.85 -22.13
N ALA A 27 13.52 -12.56 -21.88
CA ALA A 27 14.18 -11.89 -20.75
C ALA A 27 13.42 -12.07 -19.42
N ASP A 28 12.07 -12.09 -19.46
CA ASP A 28 11.22 -12.33 -18.29
C ASP A 28 9.98 -13.11 -18.73
N THR A 29 9.68 -14.22 -18.08
CA THR A 29 8.56 -15.11 -18.45
C THR A 29 7.19 -14.57 -18.02
N ALA A 30 7.13 -13.51 -17.22
CA ALA A 30 5.87 -12.90 -16.79
C ALA A 30 5.18 -12.19 -17.95
N THR A 31 3.89 -12.44 -18.15
CA THR A 31 3.09 -11.79 -19.21
C THR A 31 2.95 -10.28 -19.03
N TYR A 32 2.98 -9.82 -17.78
CA TYR A 32 2.90 -8.41 -17.40
C TYR A 32 4.00 -8.07 -16.42
N LEU A 33 4.55 -6.88 -16.55
CA LEU A 33 5.58 -6.32 -15.68
C LEU A 33 5.01 -5.13 -14.90
N THR A 34 5.46 -4.95 -13.66
CA THR A 34 4.93 -3.93 -12.76
C THR A 34 6.04 -3.18 -12.06
N GLY A 35 5.93 -1.84 -12.01
CA GLY A 35 6.87 -0.96 -11.31
C GLY A 35 6.53 -0.83 -9.83
N GLY A 36 7.55 -0.76 -8.99
CA GLY A 36 7.39 -0.47 -7.57
C GLY A 36 8.72 -0.07 -6.93
N VAL A 37 8.63 0.77 -5.92
CA VAL A 37 9.77 1.26 -5.14
C VAL A 37 9.57 0.99 -3.66
N TYR A 38 10.66 0.90 -2.90
CA TYR A 38 10.60 0.68 -1.47
C TYR A 38 11.78 1.32 -0.74
N THR A 39 11.58 1.56 0.56
CA THR A 39 12.61 2.15 1.43
C THR A 39 13.35 1.13 2.30
N LYS A 40 13.18 -0.17 2.04
CA LYS A 40 13.89 -1.25 2.75
C LYS A 40 15.41 -1.05 2.68
N HIS A 41 16.08 -1.22 3.81
CA HIS A 41 17.53 -0.96 3.99
C HIS A 41 17.99 0.49 3.75
N LYS A 42 17.04 1.43 3.56
CA LYS A 42 17.33 2.86 3.32
C LYS A 42 16.70 3.74 4.38
N LYS A 43 15.40 3.57 4.64
CA LYS A 43 14.65 4.40 5.57
C LYS A 43 13.56 3.60 6.27
N ALA A 44 13.57 3.66 7.60
CA ALA A 44 12.48 3.17 8.44
C ALA A 44 11.66 4.33 8.99
N PHE A 45 10.38 4.08 9.19
CA PHE A 45 9.40 4.99 9.81
C PHE A 45 8.90 4.35 11.10
N HIS A 46 8.90 5.10 12.19
CA HIS A 46 8.41 4.66 13.49
C HIS A 46 7.79 5.84 14.23
N GLY A 47 6.52 5.72 14.54
CA GLY A 47 5.73 6.84 15.07
C GLY A 47 5.54 7.98 14.04
N GLY A 48 4.76 8.99 14.43
CA GLY A 48 4.50 10.14 13.57
C GLY A 48 3.55 9.88 12.42
N ARG A 49 3.53 10.78 11.43
CA ARG A 49 2.63 10.75 10.28
C ARG A 49 3.40 10.61 8.96
N LEU A 50 3.02 9.65 8.16
CA LEU A 50 3.49 9.45 6.79
C LEU A 50 2.35 9.80 5.82
N GLU A 51 2.66 10.57 4.79
CA GLU A 51 1.73 10.95 3.73
C GLU A 51 2.34 10.72 2.36
N VAL A 52 1.53 10.24 1.43
CA VAL A 52 1.88 10.09 0.02
C VAL A 52 0.81 10.77 -0.83
N ARG A 53 1.21 11.73 -1.67
CA ARG A 53 0.33 12.34 -2.66
C ARG A 53 0.48 11.58 -3.97
N ALA A 54 -0.59 10.96 -4.43
CA ALA A 54 -0.58 10.15 -5.64
C ALA A 54 -1.89 10.26 -6.42
N LYS A 55 -1.76 10.09 -7.75
CA LYS A 55 -2.87 9.93 -8.69
C LYS A 55 -2.82 8.51 -9.25
N LEU A 56 -3.97 7.83 -9.21
CA LEU A 56 -4.10 6.42 -9.53
C LEU A 56 -4.96 6.27 -10.78
N GLN A 57 -4.39 5.81 -11.87
CA GLN A 57 -5.19 5.46 -13.04
C GLN A 57 -5.93 4.13 -12.77
N GLY A 58 -7.23 4.09 -13.09
CA GLY A 58 -8.02 2.86 -13.02
C GLY A 58 -7.87 2.04 -14.30
N ALA A 59 -7.78 0.73 -14.15
CA ALA A 59 -7.86 -0.22 -15.26
C ALA A 59 -8.34 -1.58 -14.71
N LYS A 60 -9.01 -2.39 -15.51
CA LYS A 60 -9.43 -3.72 -15.11
C LYS A 60 -8.20 -4.61 -14.82
N GLY A 61 -8.11 -5.09 -13.60
CA GLY A 61 -6.97 -5.84 -13.09
C GLY A 61 -5.86 -4.95 -12.50
N ALA A 62 -6.00 -3.62 -12.46
CA ALA A 62 -5.06 -2.72 -11.80
C ALA A 62 -5.23 -2.71 -10.28
N TRP A 63 -4.09 -2.72 -9.58
CA TRP A 63 -4.05 -2.77 -8.12
C TRP A 63 -2.87 -1.93 -7.59
N PRO A 64 -2.91 -0.60 -7.73
CA PRO A 64 -1.92 0.27 -7.09
C PRO A 64 -2.03 0.21 -5.58
N ALA A 65 -0.88 0.19 -4.89
CA ALA A 65 -0.78 0.11 -3.45
C ALA A 65 0.27 1.05 -2.86
N ILE A 66 -0.03 1.57 -1.68
CA ILE A 66 0.88 2.29 -0.78
C ILE A 66 0.77 1.59 0.58
N TRP A 67 1.83 0.91 1.00
CA TRP A 67 1.77 0.01 2.13
C TRP A 67 3.09 -0.09 2.88
N MET A 68 3.09 -0.70 4.04
CA MET A 68 4.26 -0.78 4.90
C MET A 68 4.43 -2.16 5.50
N LYS A 69 5.69 -2.59 5.60
CA LYS A 69 6.10 -3.84 6.25
C LYS A 69 7.13 -3.57 7.34
N PRO A 70 7.29 -4.50 8.32
CA PRO A 70 8.34 -4.38 9.32
C PRO A 70 9.71 -4.19 8.70
N TYR A 71 10.50 -3.24 9.21
CA TYR A 71 11.83 -2.98 8.67
C TYR A 71 12.78 -4.18 8.80
N ASP A 72 12.64 -4.95 9.87
CA ASP A 72 13.31 -6.23 10.12
C ASP A 72 12.34 -7.39 9.84
N GLU A 73 12.17 -7.74 8.55
CA GLU A 73 11.28 -8.84 8.14
C GLU A 73 11.83 -10.22 8.47
N GLU A 74 13.12 -10.37 8.69
CA GLU A 74 13.72 -11.65 9.09
C GLU A 74 13.27 -12.03 10.49
N ARG A 75 13.24 -11.04 11.39
CA ARG A 75 12.75 -11.19 12.76
C ARG A 75 11.23 -11.17 12.87
N PHE A 76 10.58 -10.30 12.08
CA PHE A 76 9.14 -10.05 12.14
C PHE A 76 8.46 -10.49 10.84
N ARG A 77 8.36 -11.81 10.64
CA ARG A 77 7.76 -12.39 9.44
C ARG A 77 6.26 -12.10 9.34
N TRP A 78 5.77 -12.06 8.15
CA TRP A 78 4.35 -11.91 7.85
C TRP A 78 3.56 -13.19 8.24
N PRO A 79 2.36 -13.09 8.83
CA PRO A 79 1.66 -11.87 9.25
C PRO A 79 2.02 -11.41 10.68
N THR A 80 2.89 -12.11 11.41
CA THR A 80 3.25 -11.85 12.81
C THR A 80 3.87 -10.46 13.00
N GLY A 81 4.65 -10.00 12.03
CA GLY A 81 5.25 -8.67 12.04
C GLY A 81 4.26 -7.55 11.80
N GLY A 82 3.11 -7.85 11.24
CA GLY A 82 2.12 -6.88 10.80
C GLY A 82 2.38 -6.33 9.39
N GLU A 83 1.32 -5.75 8.79
CA GLU A 83 1.32 -5.02 7.53
C GLU A 83 0.32 -3.88 7.65
N ILE A 84 0.65 -2.71 7.12
CA ILE A 84 -0.20 -1.52 7.14
C ILE A 84 -0.42 -1.09 5.69
N ASP A 85 -1.63 -1.29 5.17
CA ASP A 85 -2.01 -0.88 3.83
C ASP A 85 -2.65 0.50 3.92
N ILE A 86 -1.83 1.54 3.65
CA ILE A 86 -2.26 2.94 3.73
C ILE A 86 -3.31 3.20 2.64
N MET A 87 -3.14 2.58 1.49
CA MET A 87 -4.03 2.69 0.34
C MET A 87 -3.86 1.49 -0.58
N GLU A 88 -4.96 0.87 -0.94
CA GLU A 88 -5.07 -0.05 -2.07
C GLU A 88 -6.30 0.35 -2.90
N ARG A 89 -6.17 0.40 -4.23
CA ARG A 89 -7.29 0.64 -5.14
C ARG A 89 -7.43 -0.53 -6.10
N LEU A 90 -8.64 -1.01 -6.33
CA LEU A 90 -8.89 -2.10 -7.26
C LEU A 90 -9.64 -1.60 -8.48
N ASN A 91 -9.15 -1.98 -9.66
CA ASN A 91 -9.82 -1.71 -10.92
C ASN A 91 -10.14 -0.20 -11.12
N HIS A 92 -11.43 0.14 -11.22
CA HIS A 92 -11.95 1.50 -11.39
C HIS A 92 -12.66 2.02 -10.13
N ASP A 93 -12.42 1.42 -8.96
CA ASP A 93 -13.11 1.80 -7.74
C ASP A 93 -12.93 3.29 -7.44
N ALA A 94 -14.03 3.96 -7.04
CA ALA A 94 -14.02 5.35 -6.58
C ALA A 94 -13.72 5.48 -5.08
N TYR A 95 -13.13 4.46 -4.49
CA TYR A 95 -12.68 4.38 -3.10
C TYR A 95 -11.36 3.62 -3.01
N ALA A 96 -10.65 3.85 -1.91
CA ALA A 96 -9.47 3.08 -1.54
C ALA A 96 -9.75 2.22 -0.30
N TYR A 97 -9.09 1.09 -0.24
CA TYR A 97 -9.05 0.23 0.94
C TYR A 97 -7.90 0.67 1.85
N GLN A 98 -8.15 0.70 3.14
CA GLN A 98 -7.19 0.92 4.21
C GLN A 98 -7.28 -0.26 5.16
N THR A 99 -6.18 -0.99 5.38
CA THR A 99 -6.24 -2.27 6.07
C THR A 99 -5.02 -2.46 6.98
N VAL A 100 -5.17 -3.26 8.03
CA VAL A 100 -4.05 -3.80 8.79
C VAL A 100 -4.11 -5.33 8.79
N HIS A 101 -2.97 -5.96 8.56
CA HIS A 101 -2.81 -7.41 8.68
C HIS A 101 -1.90 -7.76 9.85
N SER A 102 -2.28 -8.78 10.60
CA SER A 102 -1.51 -9.32 11.73
C SER A 102 -1.89 -10.78 11.96
N THR A 103 -1.25 -11.47 12.88
CA THR A 103 -1.70 -12.80 13.32
C THR A 103 -3.16 -12.78 13.74
N TYR A 104 -3.56 -11.76 14.47
CA TYR A 104 -4.93 -11.58 14.96
C TYR A 104 -5.96 -11.45 13.82
N THR A 105 -5.71 -10.54 12.88
CA THR A 105 -6.68 -10.25 11.82
C THR A 105 -6.63 -11.25 10.67
N HIS A 106 -5.44 -11.80 10.37
CA HIS A 106 -5.24 -12.71 9.23
C HIS A 106 -5.34 -14.19 9.65
N THR A 107 -4.50 -14.63 10.59
CA THR A 107 -4.43 -16.06 10.97
C THR A 107 -5.61 -16.48 11.83
N LEU A 108 -5.97 -15.67 12.84
CA LEU A 108 -7.10 -15.94 13.72
C LEU A 108 -8.44 -15.48 13.10
N GLY A 109 -8.41 -14.71 12.02
CA GLY A 109 -9.60 -14.26 11.29
C GLY A 109 -10.48 -13.25 12.06
N ILE A 110 -9.97 -12.62 13.12
CA ILE A 110 -10.72 -11.67 13.97
C ILE A 110 -10.66 -10.29 13.33
N LYS A 111 -11.65 -9.99 12.46
CA LYS A 111 -11.64 -8.81 11.57
C LYS A 111 -12.52 -7.65 12.00
N HIS A 112 -13.40 -7.87 12.97
CA HIS A 112 -14.44 -6.91 13.37
C HIS A 112 -14.38 -6.47 14.83
N HIS A 113 -13.36 -6.93 15.58
CA HIS A 113 -13.20 -6.57 16.98
C HIS A 113 -11.70 -6.47 17.39
N PRO A 114 -11.07 -5.30 17.13
CA PRO A 114 -11.57 -4.12 16.41
C PRO A 114 -11.66 -4.37 14.91
N GLN A 115 -12.38 -3.48 14.21
CA GLN A 115 -12.42 -3.51 12.74
C GLN A 115 -11.01 -3.33 12.19
N HIS A 116 -10.60 -4.18 11.22
CA HIS A 116 -9.22 -4.21 10.71
C HIS A 116 -9.01 -3.42 9.42
N GLY A 117 -10.08 -2.94 8.79
CA GLY A 117 -10.00 -2.19 7.54
C GLY A 117 -11.25 -1.38 7.24
N TYR A 118 -11.10 -0.42 6.34
CA TYR A 118 -12.13 0.52 5.93
C TYR A 118 -12.02 0.81 4.43
N ARG A 119 -13.11 1.29 3.83
CA ARG A 119 -13.15 1.81 2.46
C ARG A 119 -13.51 3.28 2.50
N ALA A 120 -12.58 4.13 2.08
CA ALA A 120 -12.76 5.58 2.07
C ALA A 120 -12.85 6.11 0.64
N PRO A 121 -13.74 7.09 0.35
CA PRO A 121 -13.88 7.65 -0.98
C PRO A 121 -12.61 8.39 -1.40
N ILE A 122 -12.29 8.32 -2.71
CA ILE A 122 -11.22 9.07 -3.34
C ILE A 122 -11.75 9.88 -4.52
N ASN A 123 -10.99 10.89 -4.95
CA ASN A 123 -11.17 11.43 -6.29
C ASN A 123 -10.43 10.53 -7.29
N PRO A 124 -11.14 9.74 -8.13
CA PRO A 124 -10.50 8.78 -9.03
C PRO A 124 -9.73 9.45 -10.19
N ASP A 125 -10.01 10.73 -10.46
CA ASP A 125 -9.51 11.47 -11.62
C ASP A 125 -8.39 12.46 -11.27
N ASP A 126 -8.05 12.61 -9.97
CA ASP A 126 -7.03 13.56 -9.52
C ASP A 126 -6.15 12.96 -8.40
N TYR A 127 -5.20 13.76 -7.96
CA TYR A 127 -4.34 13.43 -6.82
C TYR A 127 -5.14 13.41 -5.52
N ASN A 128 -4.87 12.38 -4.72
CA ASN A 128 -5.28 12.33 -3.33
C ASN A 128 -4.05 12.26 -2.42
N VAL A 129 -4.20 12.65 -1.18
CA VAL A 129 -3.17 12.50 -0.13
C VAL A 129 -3.58 11.34 0.77
N TYR A 130 -2.84 10.25 0.70
CA TYR A 130 -3.05 9.05 1.52
C TYR A 130 -2.11 9.10 2.72
N GLY A 131 -2.66 9.02 3.93
CA GLY A 131 -1.91 9.22 5.15
C GLY A 131 -2.12 8.16 6.20
N VAL A 132 -1.08 7.92 7.00
CA VAL A 132 -1.15 7.10 8.21
C VAL A 132 -0.42 7.75 9.36
N GLU A 133 -0.99 7.73 10.56
CA GLU A 133 -0.33 8.03 11.82
C GLU A 133 -0.12 6.76 12.62
N MET A 134 1.10 6.58 13.10
CA MET A 134 1.49 5.44 13.91
C MET A 134 1.72 5.90 15.35
N TYR A 135 0.97 5.34 16.28
CA TYR A 135 1.08 5.56 17.71
C TYR A 135 1.40 4.24 18.44
N PRO A 136 1.90 4.28 19.68
CA PRO A 136 2.14 3.05 20.46
C PRO A 136 0.88 2.22 20.70
N ASP A 137 -0.30 2.85 20.61
CA ASP A 137 -1.61 2.28 20.93
C ASP A 137 -2.61 2.28 19.77
N SER A 138 -2.26 2.85 18.62
CA SER A 138 -3.16 2.93 17.48
C SER A 138 -2.46 3.19 16.15
N VAL A 139 -3.10 2.75 15.07
CA VAL A 139 -2.80 3.14 13.68
C VAL A 139 -4.01 3.90 13.14
N VAL A 140 -3.81 5.14 12.68
CA VAL A 140 -4.88 6.03 12.23
C VAL A 140 -4.68 6.38 10.77
N PHE A 141 -5.71 6.22 9.97
CA PHE A 141 -5.68 6.40 8.52
C PHE A 141 -6.41 7.66 8.09
N PHE A 142 -5.91 8.27 6.99
CA PHE A 142 -6.42 9.52 6.45
C PHE A 142 -6.47 9.48 4.93
N ILE A 143 -7.48 10.11 4.33
CA ILE A 143 -7.49 10.50 2.92
C ILE A 143 -7.82 11.99 2.84
N ASN A 144 -6.98 12.74 2.11
CA ASN A 144 -7.12 14.20 1.93
C ASN A 144 -7.25 14.99 3.25
N GLY A 145 -6.54 14.53 4.28
CA GLY A 145 -6.55 15.13 5.62
C GLY A 145 -7.75 14.78 6.50
N VAL A 146 -8.73 14.07 5.96
CA VAL A 146 -9.88 13.56 6.73
C VAL A 146 -9.49 12.23 7.39
N LYS A 147 -9.77 12.09 8.67
CA LYS A 147 -9.58 10.83 9.39
C LYS A 147 -10.70 9.86 9.01
N ASP A 148 -10.31 8.72 8.42
CA ASP A 148 -11.25 7.71 7.93
C ASP A 148 -11.43 6.56 8.93
N PHE A 149 -10.31 6.10 9.53
CA PHE A 149 -10.29 4.85 10.24
C PHE A 149 -9.21 4.84 11.34
N THR A 150 -9.47 4.11 12.42
CA THR A 150 -8.49 3.88 13.49
C THR A 150 -8.49 2.40 13.88
N TYR A 151 -7.31 1.78 13.86
CA TYR A 151 -7.11 0.46 14.43
C TYR A 151 -6.43 0.62 15.80
N PRO A 152 -7.15 0.41 16.91
CA PRO A 152 -6.61 0.57 18.25
C PRO A 152 -5.91 -0.72 18.74
N ARG A 153 -4.95 -0.55 19.65
CA ARG A 153 -4.53 -1.64 20.55
C ARG A 153 -5.65 -1.89 21.54
N ILE A 154 -6.03 -3.15 21.73
CA ILE A 154 -7.03 -3.54 22.72
C ILE A 154 -6.44 -4.55 23.71
N THR A 155 -7.04 -4.64 24.89
CA THR A 155 -6.75 -5.71 25.85
C THR A 155 -7.45 -6.98 25.37
N THR A 156 -6.69 -8.04 25.15
CA THR A 156 -7.19 -9.35 24.69
C THR A 156 -6.22 -10.46 25.07
N ASP A 157 -6.72 -11.68 25.23
CA ASP A 157 -5.94 -12.91 25.41
C ASP A 157 -5.44 -13.50 24.07
N LYS A 158 -5.83 -12.93 22.95
CA LYS A 158 -5.45 -13.38 21.61
C LYS A 158 -4.14 -12.72 21.17
N GLU A 159 -3.26 -13.54 20.61
CA GLU A 159 -1.93 -13.07 20.16
C GLU A 159 -1.98 -12.19 18.92
N GLY A 160 -0.95 -11.35 18.77
CA GLY A 160 -0.67 -10.61 17.56
C GLY A 160 -1.71 -9.56 17.21
N GLN A 161 -2.47 -9.05 18.19
CA GLN A 161 -3.49 -8.04 17.94
C GLN A 161 -2.88 -6.72 17.49
N PHE A 162 -1.78 -6.26 18.07
CA PHE A 162 -1.17 -4.99 17.73
C PHE A 162 0.36 -5.09 17.56
N PRO A 163 0.85 -5.56 16.41
CA PRO A 163 2.29 -5.64 16.15
C PRO A 163 2.90 -4.34 15.58
N PHE A 164 2.18 -3.20 15.60
CA PHE A 164 2.50 -1.98 14.85
C PHE A 164 3.40 -0.97 15.60
N ASP A 165 3.95 -1.33 16.74
CA ASP A 165 4.81 -0.51 17.59
C ASP A 165 6.32 -0.70 17.33
N LYS A 166 6.69 -0.88 16.08
CA LYS A 166 8.08 -1.06 15.62
C LYS A 166 8.34 -0.27 14.33
N PRO A 167 9.60 -0.15 13.90
CA PRO A 167 9.92 0.46 12.61
C PRO A 167 9.37 -0.32 11.42
N TYR A 168 8.81 0.41 10.45
CA TYR A 168 8.29 -0.09 9.17
C TYR A 168 9.03 0.57 8.01
N TYR A 169 9.15 -0.11 6.88
CA TYR A 169 9.55 0.50 5.62
C TYR A 169 8.34 0.66 4.69
N LEU A 170 8.42 1.65 3.80
CA LEU A 170 7.38 1.97 2.83
C LEU A 170 7.59 1.21 1.54
N LEU A 171 6.49 0.74 0.95
CA LEU A 171 6.38 0.23 -0.42
C LEU A 171 5.31 1.04 -1.17
N ILE A 172 5.60 1.33 -2.44
CA ILE A 172 4.68 1.97 -3.37
C ILE A 172 4.80 1.21 -4.68
N ASP A 173 3.72 0.64 -5.16
CA ASP A 173 3.76 -0.16 -6.38
C ASP A 173 2.47 -0.12 -7.19
N MET A 174 2.62 -0.41 -8.48
CA MET A 174 1.53 -0.57 -9.43
C MET A 174 1.40 -2.05 -9.75
N GLN A 175 0.56 -2.77 -9.02
CA GLN A 175 0.34 -4.20 -9.22
C GLN A 175 -0.70 -4.46 -10.31
N LEU A 176 -0.63 -5.63 -10.94
CA LEU A 176 -1.57 -6.09 -11.97
C LEU A 176 -1.99 -7.54 -11.72
N GLY A 177 -3.29 -7.77 -11.78
CA GLY A 177 -3.87 -9.11 -11.63
C GLY A 177 -3.78 -9.66 -10.22
N GLY A 178 -4.45 -10.77 -9.98
CA GLY A 178 -4.45 -11.46 -8.71
C GLY A 178 -5.85 -11.97 -8.33
N SER A 179 -5.92 -12.79 -7.28
CA SER A 179 -7.18 -13.39 -6.83
C SER A 179 -8.20 -12.36 -6.36
N TRP A 180 -7.75 -11.24 -5.83
CA TRP A 180 -8.62 -10.19 -5.28
C TRP A 180 -9.09 -9.20 -6.36
N VAL A 181 -8.18 -8.71 -7.20
CA VAL A 181 -8.49 -7.72 -8.24
C VAL A 181 -9.04 -8.35 -9.53
N GLY A 182 -8.78 -9.65 -9.74
CA GLY A 182 -9.23 -10.40 -10.91
C GLY A 182 -8.27 -10.34 -12.09
N LYS A 183 -8.81 -10.64 -13.29
CA LYS A 183 -8.03 -10.73 -14.52
C LYS A 183 -7.74 -9.34 -15.10
N ILE A 184 -6.55 -9.20 -15.67
CA ILE A 184 -6.12 -8.00 -16.41
C ILE A 184 -6.86 -7.92 -17.75
N ASP A 185 -7.33 -6.73 -18.10
CA ASP A 185 -7.75 -6.42 -19.47
C ASP A 185 -6.55 -5.86 -20.25
N PRO A 186 -6.02 -6.61 -21.22
CA PRO A 186 -4.85 -6.16 -21.97
C PRO A 186 -5.08 -4.87 -22.79
N ALA A 187 -6.35 -4.51 -23.08
CA ALA A 187 -6.67 -3.28 -23.78
C ALA A 187 -6.55 -2.02 -22.92
N GLN A 188 -6.47 -2.19 -21.59
CA GLN A 188 -6.35 -1.11 -20.60
C GLN A 188 -4.93 -0.99 -20.01
N VAL A 189 -3.96 -1.66 -20.61
CA VAL A 189 -2.53 -1.60 -20.25
C VAL A 189 -1.79 -0.90 -21.40
N PRO A 190 -0.86 0.05 -21.15
CA PRO A 190 -0.27 0.37 -19.84
C PRO A 190 -1.19 1.15 -18.91
N VAL A 191 -0.99 0.99 -17.61
CA VAL A 191 -1.68 1.70 -16.55
C VAL A 191 -0.67 2.33 -15.58
N GLU A 192 -0.95 3.53 -15.07
CA GLU A 192 0.02 4.34 -14.33
C GLU A 192 -0.46 4.70 -12.91
N MET A 193 0.49 4.74 -12.01
CA MET A 193 0.40 5.42 -10.71
C MET A 193 1.43 6.55 -10.70
N LYS A 194 0.99 7.79 -10.45
CA LYS A 194 1.86 8.97 -10.37
C LYS A 194 1.99 9.40 -8.92
N VAL A 195 3.21 9.42 -8.41
CA VAL A 195 3.52 9.87 -7.04
C VAL A 195 4.20 11.23 -7.13
N ASP A 196 3.55 12.25 -6.56
CA ASP A 196 4.07 13.62 -6.52
C ASP A 196 5.08 13.78 -5.39
N TRP A 197 4.70 13.39 -4.17
CA TRP A 197 5.61 13.46 -3.02
C TRP A 197 5.27 12.42 -1.94
N VAL A 198 6.29 12.14 -1.11
CA VAL A 198 6.19 11.42 0.17
C VAL A 198 6.69 12.34 1.27
N ARG A 199 5.93 12.52 2.35
CA ARG A 199 6.27 13.35 3.50
C ARG A 199 6.15 12.59 4.80
N TYR A 200 7.12 12.78 5.67
CA TYR A 200 7.12 12.18 7.00
C TYR A 200 7.28 13.25 8.07
N TYR A 201 6.33 13.29 8.98
CA TYR A 201 6.28 14.25 10.10
C TYR A 201 6.50 13.49 11.41
N ARG A 202 7.53 13.89 12.14
CA ARG A 202 7.78 13.38 13.49
C ARG A 202 7.04 14.24 14.51
N LYS A 203 6.47 13.58 15.53
CA LYS A 203 6.00 14.29 16.70
C LYS A 203 7.23 14.91 17.41
N LYS A 204 7.18 16.20 17.69
CA LYS A 204 8.19 16.90 18.51
C LYS A 204 8.05 16.49 19.97
#